data_581f3636b28c3b3bd901d64c113a7d49
#
_entry.id   581f3636b28c3b3bd901d64c113a7d49
#
_cell.length_a   1.000
_cell.length_b   1.000
_cell.length_c   1.000
_cell.angle_alpha   90.00
_cell.angle_beta   90.00
_cell.angle_gamma   90.00
#
_symmetry.space_group_name_H-M   'P 1'
#
loop_
_entity.id
_entity.type
_entity.pdbx_description
1 polymer ?
#
loop_
_entity_poly.entity_id
_entity_poly.type
_entity_poly.pdbx_seq_one_letter_code
_entity_poly.pdbx_strand_id
1 'polypeptide(L)'
;MDQPSRGQGACPASGFTIRASGPKSRKPSCERRLQNSNESVPMATKSKLHPRNQHSEGYDFERLMAQMPDLEAFMTRNPAGQNTIDFKDVNAIRMLNRALLKAHYEVDFWDIPAGYLCPPIPGRVDYIHYLADLLAESNNQEIPRGHHIKALDIGTGASLVYPLTGQSEYGWHFTGVDIDAGAIKSAKQICDRNKLAITLRRQSKRENIFRGVIQPNDVFHLTMCNPPFHGSIEKARKGTQRKWANLGKGRSTNLNFGGQSDELWCPGGEIKFIARMVEQSMEFADQCLWFTSLVSKKDNLQPLSRILKRAGVTDYKVVEMAQGQKTSRFIAWTYKKKNQRSLFMKRN
;
A
#
# COMPACT_ATOMS: atom_id res chain seq x y z
N MET A 1 -64.52 20.98 -25.57
CA MET A 1 -65.47 20.96 -24.49
C MET A 1 -64.67 20.66 -23.24
N ASP A 2 -64.40 21.40 -22.26
CA ASP A 2 -64.49 22.78 -21.86
C ASP A 2 -63.46 22.99 -20.76
N GLN A 3 -62.74 24.05 -20.85
CA GLN A 3 -62.19 24.74 -19.66
C GLN A 3 -63.34 25.65 -19.14
N PRO A 4 -63.24 26.40 -18.03
CA PRO A 4 -62.17 26.96 -17.27
C PRO A 4 -62.41 26.96 -15.72
N SER A 5 -61.63 27.53 -14.78
CA SER A 5 -61.19 28.90 -14.50
C SER A 5 -60.55 28.97 -13.09
N ARG A 6 -59.45 29.66 -12.91
CA ARG A 6 -59.11 30.98 -12.34
C ARG A 6 -59.62 31.33 -10.91
N GLY A 7 -58.70 31.86 -10.11
CA GLY A 7 -58.86 32.75 -8.93
C GLY A 7 -57.57 32.75 -8.10
N GLN A 8 -56.72 33.60 -8.13
CA GLN A 8 -56.33 35.01 -7.87
C GLN A 8 -56.73 35.48 -6.43
N GLY A 9 -55.75 36.08 -5.72
CA GLY A 9 -55.86 36.92 -4.53
C GLY A 9 -54.57 36.85 -3.71
N ALA A 10 -53.59 37.61 -3.84
CA ALA A 10 -53.26 39.00 -3.56
C ALA A 10 -52.98 39.30 -2.08
N CYS A 11 -51.75 39.82 -1.84
CA CYS A 11 -51.21 40.45 -0.62
C CYS A 11 -52.03 41.66 -0.14
N PRO A 12 -51.82 42.27 1.08
CA PRO A 12 -50.74 43.26 1.16
C PRO A 12 -50.00 43.39 2.51
N ALA A 13 -48.97 44.24 2.41
CA ALA A 13 -47.96 44.69 3.31
C ALA A 13 -48.45 45.69 4.38
N SER A 14 -47.52 46.00 5.27
CA SER A 14 -47.17 47.25 6.01
C SER A 14 -46.72 46.89 7.42
N GLY A 15 -45.59 47.19 7.95
CA GLY A 15 -44.86 48.44 8.04
C GLY A 15 -44.96 48.98 9.47
N PHE A 16 -43.86 49.07 10.18
CA PHE A 16 -43.53 50.29 10.95
C PHE A 16 -42.33 50.08 11.88
N THR A 17 -41.38 50.97 11.75
CA THR A 17 -40.19 51.26 12.53
C THR A 17 -40.52 51.96 13.85
N ILE A 18 -39.81 51.74 14.98
CA ILE A 18 -39.46 52.77 15.98
C ILE A 18 -38.10 52.45 16.65
N ARG A 19 -37.26 53.48 16.74
CA ARG A 19 -36.01 53.63 17.50
C ARG A 19 -36.29 53.95 18.98
N ALA A 20 -35.37 53.56 19.89
CA ALA A 20 -34.97 54.34 21.07
C ALA A 20 -33.66 53.76 21.69
N SER A 21 -32.70 54.50 21.68
CA SER A 21 -31.61 55.05 22.52
C SER A 21 -31.44 54.51 23.96
N GLY A 22 -30.20 54.14 24.26
CA GLY A 22 -29.27 53.88 25.34
C GLY A 22 -29.62 54.14 26.81
N PRO A 23 -28.75 53.88 27.77
CA PRO A 23 -27.43 54.49 27.91
C PRO A 23 -26.28 53.60 28.44
N LYS A 24 -25.07 54.22 28.41
CA LYS A 24 -23.77 53.73 28.85
C LYS A 24 -23.67 53.50 30.35
N SER A 25 -22.96 52.44 30.82
CA SER A 25 -22.25 52.46 32.11
C SER A 25 -21.01 51.56 32.12
N ARG A 26 -19.93 52.21 32.32
CA ARG A 26 -18.63 51.96 32.96
C ARG A 26 -18.19 50.51 33.31
N LYS A 27 -16.95 50.23 32.85
CA LYS A 27 -16.06 49.13 33.30
C LYS A 27 -15.67 49.27 34.77
N PRO A 28 -15.24 48.14 35.40
CA PRO A 28 -13.96 48.17 36.11
C PRO A 28 -12.98 47.15 35.55
N SER A 29 -11.74 47.64 35.48
CA SER A 29 -10.51 46.92 35.20
C SER A 29 -10.21 45.91 36.28
N CYS A 30 -9.89 44.66 35.88
CA CYS A 30 -9.20 43.71 36.72
C CYS A 30 -8.06 43.10 35.89
N GLU A 31 -6.87 43.62 36.05
CA GLU A 31 -5.64 43.06 35.59
C GLU A 31 -5.42 41.74 36.32
N ARG A 32 -5.46 40.62 35.61
CA ARG A 32 -4.85 39.36 36.03
C ARG A 32 -3.76 38.98 35.05
N ARG A 33 -2.53 39.03 35.52
CA ARG A 33 -1.32 38.51 34.88
C ARG A 33 -1.59 37.10 34.39
N LEU A 34 -1.57 36.90 33.08
CA LEU A 34 -1.42 35.61 32.45
C LEU A 34 0.08 35.26 32.44
N GLN A 35 0.47 34.34 33.26
CA GLN A 35 1.75 33.67 33.13
C GLN A 35 1.72 32.84 31.85
N ASN A 36 2.54 33.25 30.89
CA ASN A 36 2.85 32.46 29.72
C ASN A 36 3.66 31.24 30.13
N SER A 37 3.01 30.10 30.24
CA SER A 37 3.68 28.82 30.13
C SER A 37 3.70 28.44 28.64
N ASN A 38 4.78 28.81 27.95
CA ASN A 38 5.15 28.24 26.66
C ASN A 38 5.65 26.82 26.88
N GLU A 39 4.73 25.89 27.06
CA GLU A 39 5.02 24.48 26.79
C GLU A 39 4.80 24.26 25.28
N SER A 40 5.88 24.33 24.52
CA SER A 40 5.93 23.81 23.17
C SER A 40 5.76 22.31 23.21
N VAL A 41 4.53 21.83 23.04
CA VAL A 41 4.24 20.43 22.75
C VAL A 41 4.95 20.10 21.44
N PRO A 42 5.90 19.14 21.40
CA PRO A 42 6.50 18.73 20.15
C PRO A 42 5.39 18.12 19.29
N MET A 43 5.09 18.73 18.16
CA MET A 43 4.26 18.12 17.14
C MET A 43 4.99 16.89 16.62
N ALA A 44 4.74 15.75 17.24
CA ALA A 44 5.05 14.47 16.64
C ALA A 44 4.29 14.42 15.30
N THR A 45 5.02 14.46 14.20
CA THR A 45 4.48 14.20 12.86
C THR A 45 4.01 12.75 12.85
N LYS A 46 2.73 12.54 13.19
CA LYS A 46 2.13 11.21 13.17
C LYS A 46 2.33 10.61 11.79
N SER A 47 2.97 9.45 11.76
CA SER A 47 3.01 8.58 10.57
C SER A 47 1.58 8.40 10.07
N LYS A 48 1.35 8.71 8.79
CA LYS A 48 0.02 8.52 8.18
C LYS A 48 -0.12 7.11 7.59
N LEU A 49 0.35 6.08 8.29
CA LEU A 49 0.09 4.71 7.92
C LEU A 49 -1.38 4.36 8.20
N HIS A 50 -1.84 3.25 7.62
CA HIS A 50 -3.19 2.74 7.84
C HIS A 50 -3.46 2.55 9.36
N PRO A 51 -4.67 2.85 9.88
CA PRO A 51 -4.96 2.73 11.32
C PRO A 51 -4.68 1.35 11.93
N ARG A 52 -4.81 0.28 11.15
CA ARG A 52 -4.47 -1.09 11.58
C ARG A 52 -2.99 -1.44 11.47
N ASN A 53 -2.18 -0.55 10.89
CA ASN A 53 -0.76 -0.82 10.73
C ASN A 53 -0.03 -0.64 12.06
N GLN A 54 0.44 -1.74 12.63
CA GLN A 54 1.12 -1.75 13.94
C GLN A 54 2.46 -1.02 13.96
N HIS A 55 2.95 -0.55 12.81
CA HIS A 55 4.17 0.27 12.71
C HIS A 55 3.89 1.78 12.69
N SER A 56 2.65 2.22 12.93
CA SER A 56 2.25 3.64 12.89
C SER A 56 2.98 4.52 13.93
N GLU A 57 3.41 3.93 15.03
CA GLU A 57 4.11 4.62 16.14
C GLU A 57 5.64 4.55 16.04
N GLY A 58 6.17 3.95 14.97
CA GLY A 58 7.61 3.76 14.78
C GLY A 58 8.10 2.38 15.20
N TYR A 59 9.40 2.29 15.56
CA TYR A 59 10.03 1.02 15.92
C TYR A 59 10.34 0.97 17.42
N ASP A 60 9.84 -0.04 18.10
CA ASP A 60 10.25 -0.40 19.45
C ASP A 60 11.54 -1.24 19.37
N PHE A 61 12.68 -0.57 19.36
CA PHE A 61 13.97 -1.24 19.21
C PHE A 61 14.31 -2.15 20.41
N GLU A 62 13.82 -1.87 21.62
CA GLU A 62 14.05 -2.72 22.79
C GLU A 62 13.34 -4.07 22.60
N ARG A 63 12.07 -4.04 22.22
CA ARG A 63 11.32 -5.25 21.87
C ARG A 63 11.95 -6.01 20.69
N LEU A 64 12.41 -5.29 19.65
CA LEU A 64 13.03 -5.90 18.48
C LEU A 64 14.35 -6.60 18.84
N MET A 65 15.21 -5.98 19.66
CA MET A 65 16.44 -6.60 20.13
C MET A 65 16.18 -7.80 21.05
N ALA A 66 15.14 -7.75 21.87
CA ALA A 66 14.74 -8.90 22.70
C ALA A 66 14.36 -10.13 21.84
N GLN A 67 13.75 -9.92 20.67
CA GLN A 67 13.38 -10.98 19.72
C GLN A 67 14.52 -11.38 18.77
N MET A 68 15.43 -10.45 18.48
CA MET A 68 16.55 -10.61 17.55
C MET A 68 17.80 -9.90 18.13
N PRO A 69 18.55 -10.53 19.04
CA PRO A 69 19.73 -9.92 19.69
C PRO A 69 20.80 -9.43 18.71
N ASP A 70 20.96 -10.11 17.55
CA ASP A 70 21.91 -9.71 16.50
C ASP A 70 21.65 -8.29 15.96
N LEU A 71 20.45 -7.72 16.18
CA LEU A 71 20.13 -6.34 15.80
C LEU A 71 20.97 -5.33 16.57
N GLU A 72 21.42 -5.64 17.78
CA GLU A 72 22.22 -4.76 18.65
C GLU A 72 23.49 -4.27 17.94
N ALA A 73 24.14 -5.14 17.16
CA ALA A 73 25.36 -4.80 16.40
C ALA A 73 25.14 -3.68 15.35
N PHE A 74 23.90 -3.39 14.98
CA PHE A 74 23.52 -2.38 13.99
C PHE A 74 22.90 -1.14 14.62
N MET A 75 22.75 -1.12 15.95
CA MET A 75 22.14 0.02 16.64
C MET A 75 23.05 1.24 16.64
N THR A 76 22.42 2.40 16.52
CA THR A 76 23.05 3.71 16.63
C THR A 76 22.08 4.70 17.28
N ARG A 77 22.52 5.93 17.50
CA ARG A 77 21.65 7.00 18.02
C ARG A 77 21.40 8.06 16.97
N ASN A 78 20.15 8.52 16.88
CA ASN A 78 19.80 9.66 16.07
C ASN A 78 20.26 10.98 16.73
N PRO A 79 20.21 12.14 16.05
CA PRO A 79 20.58 13.44 16.65
C PRO A 79 19.80 13.81 17.91
N ALA A 80 18.64 13.23 18.14
CA ALA A 80 17.84 13.40 19.36
C ALA A 80 18.21 12.39 20.47
N GLY A 81 19.26 11.59 20.30
CA GLY A 81 19.73 10.60 21.26
C GLY A 81 18.90 9.32 21.35
N GLN A 82 17.91 9.13 20.50
CA GLN A 82 17.05 7.96 20.49
C GLN A 82 17.70 6.80 19.71
N ASN A 83 17.41 5.58 20.12
CA ASN A 83 17.83 4.36 19.42
C ASN A 83 17.29 4.32 17.98
N THR A 84 18.17 3.97 17.05
CA THR A 84 17.86 3.83 15.62
C THR A 84 18.90 2.94 14.95
N ILE A 85 18.78 2.72 13.65
CA ILE A 85 19.82 2.11 12.81
C ILE A 85 20.31 3.12 11.77
N ASP A 86 21.45 2.86 11.14
CA ASP A 86 21.83 3.58 9.93
C ASP A 86 21.01 3.06 8.74
N PHE A 87 19.97 3.80 8.34
CA PHE A 87 19.16 3.48 7.15
C PHE A 87 19.92 3.58 5.81
N LYS A 88 21.21 3.90 5.84
CA LYS A 88 22.10 3.83 4.67
C LYS A 88 22.83 2.49 4.61
N ASP A 89 22.90 1.76 5.70
CA ASP A 89 23.46 0.42 5.74
C ASP A 89 22.40 -0.63 5.38
N VAL A 90 22.65 -1.33 4.26
CA VAL A 90 21.76 -2.38 3.76
C VAL A 90 21.67 -3.56 4.71
N ASN A 91 22.77 -3.89 5.42
CA ASN A 91 22.76 -4.98 6.39
C ASN A 91 21.95 -4.61 7.63
N ALA A 92 22.04 -3.34 8.09
CA ALA A 92 21.20 -2.85 9.17
C ALA A 92 19.70 -2.88 8.82
N ILE A 93 19.32 -2.44 7.59
CA ILE A 93 17.93 -2.52 7.11
C ILE A 93 17.46 -3.98 7.03
N ARG A 94 18.33 -4.88 6.54
CA ARG A 94 18.00 -6.31 6.41
C ARG A 94 17.81 -6.94 7.79
N MET A 95 18.65 -6.60 8.77
CA MET A 95 18.52 -7.06 10.15
C MET A 95 17.26 -6.49 10.80
N LEU A 96 16.96 -5.20 10.63
CA LEU A 96 15.71 -4.61 11.09
C LEU A 96 14.49 -5.32 10.51
N ASN A 97 14.48 -5.60 9.20
CA ASN A 97 13.37 -6.32 8.57
C ASN A 97 13.21 -7.74 9.13
N ARG A 98 14.31 -8.45 9.41
CA ARG A 98 14.27 -9.75 10.10
C ARG A 98 13.61 -9.64 11.47
N ALA A 99 14.05 -8.65 12.26
CA ALA A 99 13.51 -8.41 13.58
C ALA A 99 12.01 -8.05 13.54
N LEU A 100 11.61 -7.21 12.59
CA LEU A 100 10.21 -6.83 12.40
C LEU A 100 9.34 -8.03 12.00
N LEU A 101 9.79 -8.83 11.04
CA LEU A 101 9.06 -10.01 10.57
C LEU A 101 8.93 -11.06 11.67
N LYS A 102 9.98 -11.25 12.47
CA LYS A 102 9.94 -12.17 13.62
C LYS A 102 9.02 -11.66 14.74
N ALA A 103 9.16 -10.39 15.13
CA ALA A 103 8.45 -9.83 16.29
C ALA A 103 6.95 -9.60 16.06
N HIS A 104 6.54 -9.39 14.79
CA HIS A 104 5.19 -8.97 14.47
C HIS A 104 4.42 -9.92 13.53
N TYR A 105 5.11 -10.79 12.79
CA TYR A 105 4.49 -11.63 11.75
C TYR A 105 4.82 -13.11 11.88
N GLU A 106 5.43 -13.53 13.00
CA GLU A 106 5.74 -14.94 13.30
C GLU A 106 6.64 -15.61 12.23
N VAL A 107 7.54 -14.82 11.62
CA VAL A 107 8.49 -15.29 10.61
C VAL A 107 9.86 -15.48 11.26
N ASP A 108 10.20 -16.69 11.68
CA ASP A 108 11.46 -17.01 12.35
C ASP A 108 12.68 -16.92 11.45
N PHE A 109 12.53 -17.31 10.19
CA PHE A 109 13.56 -17.23 9.18
C PHE A 109 13.17 -16.35 8.02
N TRP A 110 13.94 -15.30 7.80
CA TRP A 110 13.82 -14.47 6.62
C TRP A 110 15.20 -14.00 6.18
N ASP A 111 15.52 -14.24 4.92
CA ASP A 111 16.71 -13.73 4.28
C ASP A 111 16.50 -13.57 2.77
N ILE A 112 17.24 -12.64 2.18
CA ILE A 112 17.22 -12.41 0.74
C ILE A 112 18.66 -12.44 0.20
N PRO A 113 18.89 -13.00 -0.99
CA PRO A 113 20.22 -13.00 -1.60
C PRO A 113 20.70 -11.57 -1.88
N ALA A 114 22.01 -11.38 -1.94
CA ALA A 114 22.59 -10.10 -2.32
C ALA A 114 22.09 -9.67 -3.72
N GLY A 115 21.79 -8.39 -3.87
CA GLY A 115 21.31 -7.82 -5.13
C GLY A 115 19.77 -7.81 -5.28
N TYR A 116 19.01 -8.49 -4.44
CA TYR A 116 17.56 -8.38 -4.43
C TYR A 116 17.06 -7.20 -3.59
N LEU A 117 15.86 -6.71 -3.93
CA LEU A 117 15.25 -5.58 -3.23
C LEU A 117 14.92 -5.92 -1.77
N CYS A 118 15.47 -5.13 -0.85
CA CYS A 118 15.09 -5.17 0.56
C CYS A 118 13.89 -4.22 0.79
N PRO A 119 12.66 -4.74 1.00
CA PRO A 119 11.48 -3.91 1.07
C PRO A 119 11.33 -3.24 2.44
N PRO A 120 10.83 -1.99 2.53
CA PRO A 120 10.42 -1.40 3.81
C PRO A 120 9.12 -2.05 4.30
N ILE A 121 9.17 -2.84 5.38
CA ILE A 121 8.04 -3.62 5.90
C ILE A 121 6.80 -2.75 6.16
N PRO A 122 6.88 -1.60 6.88
CA PRO A 122 5.68 -0.84 7.22
C PRO A 122 4.83 -0.43 6.02
N GLY A 123 5.48 0.07 4.97
CA GLY A 123 4.77 0.48 3.76
C GLY A 123 4.22 -0.69 2.93
N ARG A 124 4.74 -1.90 3.12
CA ARG A 124 4.22 -3.10 2.47
C ARG A 124 2.97 -3.60 3.17
N VAL A 125 2.99 -3.61 4.48
CA VAL A 125 1.83 -3.97 5.31
C VAL A 125 0.67 -3.00 5.09
N ASP A 126 0.97 -1.74 4.86
CA ASP A 126 -0.03 -0.72 4.55
C ASP A 126 -0.88 -1.13 3.33
N TYR A 127 -0.25 -1.59 2.25
CA TYR A 127 -0.98 -2.06 1.07
C TYR A 127 -1.90 -3.24 1.39
N ILE A 128 -1.46 -4.20 2.20
CA ILE A 128 -2.29 -5.33 2.65
C ILE A 128 -3.55 -4.85 3.41
N HIS A 129 -3.42 -3.87 4.32
CA HIS A 129 -4.56 -3.34 5.06
C HIS A 129 -5.59 -2.66 4.15
N TYR A 130 -5.14 -1.84 3.19
CA TYR A 130 -6.05 -1.21 2.23
C TYR A 130 -6.69 -2.22 1.27
N LEU A 131 -6.02 -3.32 0.94
CA LEU A 131 -6.62 -4.42 0.18
C LEU A 131 -7.68 -5.16 1.01
N ALA A 132 -7.48 -5.30 2.31
CA ALA A 132 -8.50 -5.85 3.20
C ALA A 132 -9.75 -4.98 3.26
N ASP A 133 -9.61 -3.65 3.27
CA ASP A 133 -10.74 -2.73 3.18
C ASP A 133 -11.46 -2.84 1.83
N LEU A 134 -10.72 -2.97 0.74
CA LEU A 134 -11.31 -3.19 -0.59
C LEU A 134 -12.16 -4.47 -0.64
N LEU A 135 -11.67 -5.55 -0.02
CA LEU A 135 -12.44 -6.80 0.08
C LEU A 135 -13.65 -6.66 1.00
N ALA A 136 -13.53 -5.92 2.11
CA ALA A 136 -14.64 -5.70 3.04
C ALA A 136 -15.85 -5.05 2.36
N GLU A 137 -15.63 -4.13 1.42
CA GLU A 137 -16.71 -3.53 0.63
C GLU A 137 -17.51 -4.55 -0.19
N SER A 138 -16.89 -5.69 -0.53
CA SER A 138 -17.50 -6.81 -1.22
C SER A 138 -18.05 -7.88 -0.27
N ASN A 139 -17.79 -7.74 1.04
CA ASN A 139 -18.10 -8.68 2.12
C ASN A 139 -18.92 -8.03 3.25
N ASN A 140 -19.97 -7.27 2.92
CA ASN A 140 -20.86 -6.61 3.87
C ASN A 140 -20.17 -5.69 4.88
N GLN A 141 -19.08 -5.03 4.48
CA GLN A 141 -18.21 -4.17 5.30
C GLN A 141 -17.42 -4.94 6.38
N GLU A 142 -17.39 -6.25 6.34
CA GLU A 142 -16.60 -7.07 7.24
C GLU A 142 -15.27 -7.44 6.61
N ILE A 143 -14.18 -7.23 7.34
CA ILE A 143 -12.84 -7.62 6.89
C ILE A 143 -12.77 -9.14 6.77
N PRO A 144 -12.59 -9.70 5.57
CA PRO A 144 -12.55 -11.15 5.40
C PRO A 144 -11.21 -11.71 5.92
N ARG A 145 -11.30 -12.81 6.68
CA ARG A 145 -10.16 -13.49 7.29
C ARG A 145 -10.19 -14.98 6.98
N GLY A 146 -9.02 -15.62 7.07
CA GLY A 146 -8.88 -17.06 6.93
C GLY A 146 -8.41 -17.50 5.55
N HIS A 147 -8.00 -18.77 5.48
CA HIS A 147 -7.33 -19.36 4.31
C HIS A 147 -8.25 -19.55 3.08
N HIS A 148 -9.56 -19.43 3.25
CA HIS A 148 -10.49 -19.43 2.12
C HIS A 148 -10.36 -18.17 1.25
N ILE A 149 -9.82 -17.09 1.78
CA ILE A 149 -9.50 -15.88 1.00
C ILE A 149 -8.18 -16.11 0.27
N LYS A 150 -8.24 -16.15 -1.06
CA LYS A 150 -7.09 -16.44 -1.92
C LYS A 150 -6.61 -15.17 -2.60
N ALA A 151 -5.32 -14.87 -2.44
CA ALA A 151 -4.65 -13.71 -3.02
C ALA A 151 -3.52 -14.15 -3.96
N LEU A 152 -3.38 -13.46 -5.09
CA LEU A 152 -2.32 -13.69 -6.07
C LEU A 152 -1.37 -12.49 -6.07
N ASP A 153 -0.11 -12.70 -5.66
CA ASP A 153 0.93 -11.68 -5.64
C ASP A 153 1.81 -11.79 -6.88
N ILE A 154 1.70 -10.81 -7.79
CA ILE A 154 2.45 -10.74 -9.05
C ILE A 154 3.75 -9.96 -8.85
N GLY A 155 4.89 -10.61 -9.08
CA GLY A 155 6.20 -10.09 -8.76
C GLY A 155 6.46 -10.16 -7.26
N THR A 156 6.28 -11.36 -6.68
CA THR A 156 6.41 -11.58 -5.23
C THR A 156 7.83 -11.32 -4.71
N GLY A 157 8.82 -11.38 -5.61
CA GLY A 157 10.23 -11.14 -5.32
C GLY A 157 10.85 -12.19 -4.39
N ALA A 158 12.16 -12.02 -4.15
CA ALA A 158 12.92 -12.90 -3.26
C ALA A 158 12.51 -12.76 -1.78
N SER A 159 11.88 -11.65 -1.43
CA SER A 159 11.50 -11.29 -0.06
C SER A 159 10.18 -11.89 0.42
N LEU A 160 9.28 -12.22 -0.50
CA LEU A 160 7.95 -12.78 -0.20
C LEU A 160 7.13 -11.92 0.79
N VAL A 161 7.40 -10.62 0.87
CA VAL A 161 6.92 -9.76 1.95
C VAL A 161 5.41 -9.65 2.03
N TYR A 162 4.71 -9.56 0.91
CA TYR A 162 3.25 -9.44 0.90
C TYR A 162 2.55 -10.74 1.33
N PRO A 163 2.92 -11.92 0.81
CA PRO A 163 2.40 -13.18 1.31
C PRO A 163 2.65 -13.38 2.81
N LEU A 164 3.86 -13.10 3.31
CA LEU A 164 4.18 -13.25 4.73
C LEU A 164 3.29 -12.38 5.61
N THR A 165 3.23 -11.09 5.31
CA THR A 165 2.48 -10.13 6.13
C THR A 165 0.97 -10.31 5.98
N GLY A 166 0.46 -10.60 4.77
CA GLY A 166 -0.96 -10.82 4.55
C GLY A 166 -1.49 -12.12 5.15
N GLN A 167 -0.68 -13.18 5.15
CA GLN A 167 -1.02 -14.43 5.84
C GLN A 167 -1.06 -14.22 7.35
N SER A 168 -0.07 -13.56 7.93
CA SER A 168 -0.02 -13.28 9.37
C SER A 168 -1.18 -12.37 9.81
N GLU A 169 -1.43 -11.25 9.11
CA GLU A 169 -2.45 -10.27 9.49
C GLU A 169 -3.88 -10.78 9.33
N TYR A 170 -4.15 -11.55 8.27
CA TYR A 170 -5.53 -11.89 7.89
C TYR A 170 -5.78 -13.39 7.70
N GLY A 171 -4.76 -14.24 7.78
CA GLY A 171 -4.88 -15.66 7.54
C GLY A 171 -5.13 -16.02 6.08
N TRP A 172 -4.92 -15.10 5.13
CA TRP A 172 -5.18 -15.35 3.71
C TRP A 172 -4.23 -16.37 3.12
N HIS A 173 -4.72 -17.14 2.15
CA HIS A 173 -3.89 -18.03 1.36
C HIS A 173 -3.29 -17.30 0.15
N PHE A 174 -1.97 -17.29 0.05
CA PHE A 174 -1.27 -16.62 -1.04
C PHE A 174 -0.73 -17.58 -2.08
N THR A 175 -0.82 -17.13 -3.34
CA THR A 175 -0.01 -17.63 -4.45
C THR A 175 0.95 -16.51 -4.86
N GLY A 176 2.25 -16.71 -4.64
CA GLY A 176 3.31 -15.78 -5.06
C GLY A 176 3.84 -16.19 -6.45
N VAL A 177 4.00 -15.20 -7.32
CA VAL A 177 4.50 -15.40 -8.68
C VAL A 177 5.68 -14.50 -8.97
N ASP A 178 6.71 -15.06 -9.57
CA ASP A 178 7.81 -14.28 -10.12
C ASP A 178 8.34 -14.88 -11.42
N ILE A 179 8.97 -14.06 -12.24
CA ILE A 179 9.65 -14.49 -13.46
C ILE A 179 11.07 -14.97 -13.16
N ASP A 180 11.69 -14.42 -12.11
CA ASP A 180 13.03 -14.76 -11.71
C ASP A 180 13.06 -16.07 -10.92
N ALA A 181 13.82 -17.05 -11.43
CA ALA A 181 14.01 -18.33 -10.77
C ALA A 181 14.74 -18.21 -9.43
N GLY A 182 15.65 -17.26 -9.29
CA GLY A 182 16.38 -16.97 -8.05
C GLY A 182 15.43 -16.42 -6.97
N ALA A 183 14.54 -15.51 -7.35
CA ALA A 183 13.50 -15.00 -6.45
C ALA A 183 12.59 -16.13 -5.95
N ILE A 184 12.09 -16.97 -6.83
CA ILE A 184 11.26 -18.14 -6.47
C ILE A 184 12.02 -19.12 -5.56
N LYS A 185 13.31 -19.36 -5.84
CA LYS A 185 14.15 -20.22 -4.98
C LYS A 185 14.30 -19.65 -3.58
N SER A 186 14.55 -18.33 -3.46
CA SER A 186 14.64 -17.64 -2.17
C SER A 186 13.31 -17.67 -1.42
N ALA A 187 12.21 -17.32 -2.09
CA ALA A 187 10.87 -17.38 -1.54
C ALA A 187 10.52 -18.79 -1.03
N LYS A 188 10.90 -19.82 -1.79
CA LYS A 188 10.70 -21.23 -1.36
C LYS A 188 11.46 -21.56 -0.09
N GLN A 189 12.71 -21.11 0.04
CA GLN A 189 13.49 -21.33 1.28
C GLN A 189 12.82 -20.68 2.48
N ILE A 190 12.26 -19.47 2.31
CA ILE A 190 11.52 -18.79 3.39
C ILE A 190 10.28 -19.61 3.77
N CYS A 191 9.49 -20.08 2.80
CA CYS A 191 8.31 -20.91 3.06
C CYS A 191 8.67 -22.22 3.78
N ASP A 192 9.66 -22.96 3.26
CA ASP A 192 10.06 -24.26 3.79
C ASP A 192 10.56 -24.14 5.25
N ARG A 193 11.39 -23.12 5.55
CA ARG A 193 11.97 -22.93 6.89
C ARG A 193 10.96 -22.44 7.93
N ASN A 194 9.94 -21.73 7.51
CA ASN A 194 8.86 -21.26 8.39
C ASN A 194 7.61 -22.15 8.33
N LYS A 195 7.62 -23.26 7.55
CA LYS A 195 6.49 -24.17 7.36
C LYS A 195 5.21 -23.45 6.89
N LEU A 196 5.36 -22.48 6.00
CA LEU A 196 4.24 -21.67 5.49
C LEU A 196 3.58 -22.33 4.27
N ALA A 197 2.26 -22.34 4.26
CA ALA A 197 1.46 -22.90 3.17
C ALA A 197 1.21 -21.85 2.06
N ILE A 198 2.29 -21.25 1.53
CA ILE A 198 2.24 -20.29 0.42
C ILE A 198 2.56 -21.07 -0.88
N THR A 199 1.69 -20.96 -1.88
CA THR A 199 1.94 -21.53 -3.20
C THR A 199 2.88 -20.64 -3.99
N LEU A 200 3.90 -21.19 -4.63
CA LEU A 200 4.84 -20.43 -5.47
C LEU A 200 4.76 -20.95 -6.91
N ARG A 201 4.64 -20.00 -7.86
CA ARG A 201 4.59 -20.29 -9.30
C ARG A 201 5.61 -19.44 -10.05
N ARG A 202 6.31 -20.04 -10.98
CA ARG A 202 7.22 -19.30 -11.86
C ARG A 202 6.52 -18.90 -13.14
N GLN A 203 6.55 -17.60 -13.49
CA GLN A 203 6.18 -17.14 -14.82
C GLN A 203 7.34 -17.38 -15.79
N SER A 204 7.10 -18.15 -16.84
CA SER A 204 8.15 -18.49 -17.81
C SER A 204 8.28 -17.50 -18.98
N LYS A 205 7.24 -16.67 -19.21
CA LYS A 205 7.17 -15.75 -20.35
C LYS A 205 7.02 -14.31 -19.90
N ARG A 206 7.97 -13.44 -20.29
CA ARG A 206 7.99 -12.02 -19.89
C ARG A 206 6.79 -11.20 -20.37
N GLU A 207 6.19 -11.60 -21.46
CA GLU A 207 4.98 -10.98 -22.00
C GLU A 207 3.72 -11.34 -21.23
N ASN A 208 3.74 -12.40 -20.45
CA ASN A 208 2.60 -12.87 -19.68
C ASN A 208 2.67 -12.39 -18.24
N ILE A 209 1.51 -12.05 -17.69
CA ILE A 209 1.33 -11.67 -16.29
C ILE A 209 0.43 -12.72 -15.60
N PHE A 210 -0.75 -12.93 -16.14
CA PHE A 210 -1.73 -13.91 -15.61
C PHE A 210 -1.74 -15.21 -16.39
N ARG A 211 -1.52 -15.14 -17.72
CA ARG A 211 -1.47 -16.32 -18.58
C ARG A 211 -0.36 -17.27 -18.18
N GLY A 212 -0.67 -18.56 -18.06
CA GLY A 212 0.28 -19.60 -17.61
C GLY A 212 0.51 -19.62 -16.09
N VAL A 213 -0.04 -18.64 -15.37
CA VAL A 213 0.03 -18.54 -13.90
C VAL A 213 -1.29 -18.93 -13.27
N ILE A 214 -2.40 -18.30 -13.70
CA ILE A 214 -3.74 -18.66 -13.24
C ILE A 214 -4.13 -19.99 -13.93
N GLN A 215 -4.40 -21.02 -13.12
CA GLN A 215 -4.81 -22.33 -13.57
C GLN A 215 -6.35 -22.38 -13.78
N PRO A 216 -6.89 -23.35 -14.55
CA PRO A 216 -8.33 -23.40 -14.85
C PRO A 216 -9.25 -23.41 -13.62
N ASN A 217 -8.83 -24.04 -12.53
CA ASN A 217 -9.62 -24.19 -11.30
C ASN A 217 -9.27 -23.15 -10.21
N ASP A 218 -8.38 -22.20 -10.51
CA ASP A 218 -8.04 -21.18 -9.54
C ASP A 218 -9.19 -20.19 -9.39
N VAL A 219 -9.39 -19.73 -8.16
CA VAL A 219 -10.24 -18.60 -7.80
C VAL A 219 -9.44 -17.70 -6.89
N PHE A 220 -9.36 -16.40 -7.23
CA PHE A 220 -8.67 -15.40 -6.43
C PHE A 220 -9.62 -14.28 -6.03
N HIS A 221 -9.69 -13.97 -4.75
CA HIS A 221 -10.46 -12.83 -4.25
C HIS A 221 -9.80 -11.50 -4.59
N LEU A 222 -8.47 -11.51 -4.70
CA LEU A 222 -7.71 -10.38 -5.25
C LEU A 222 -6.42 -10.83 -5.94
N THR A 223 -5.99 -10.04 -6.90
CA THR A 223 -4.60 -10.03 -7.36
C THR A 223 -3.94 -8.72 -6.91
N MET A 224 -2.67 -8.78 -6.57
CA MET A 224 -1.90 -7.60 -6.21
C MET A 224 -0.58 -7.56 -6.95
N CYS A 225 -0.03 -6.38 -7.14
CA CYS A 225 1.24 -6.19 -7.82
C CYS A 225 1.94 -4.91 -7.34
N ASN A 226 3.23 -5.02 -7.13
CA ASN A 226 4.13 -3.88 -7.04
C ASN A 226 4.97 -3.83 -8.32
N PRO A 227 4.51 -3.14 -9.37
CA PRO A 227 5.08 -3.25 -10.71
C PRO A 227 6.48 -2.65 -10.81
N PRO A 228 7.31 -3.04 -11.78
CA PRO A 228 8.57 -2.39 -12.07
C PRO A 228 8.33 -0.94 -12.52
N PHE A 229 9.00 0.01 -11.85
CA PHE A 229 8.68 1.45 -11.98
C PHE A 229 9.36 2.14 -13.17
N HIS A 230 10.48 1.60 -13.65
CA HIS A 230 11.34 2.26 -14.62
C HIS A 230 11.15 1.71 -16.03
N GLY A 231 11.14 2.59 -17.04
CA GLY A 231 11.02 2.23 -18.45
C GLY A 231 12.34 1.85 -19.11
N SER A 232 13.48 1.99 -18.41
CA SER A 232 14.80 1.55 -18.86
C SER A 232 15.75 1.36 -17.68
N ILE A 233 16.78 0.54 -17.86
CA ILE A 233 17.86 0.31 -16.88
C ILE A 233 18.56 1.62 -16.50
N GLU A 234 18.79 2.51 -17.47
CA GLU A 234 19.45 3.80 -17.23
C GLU A 234 18.61 4.70 -16.33
N LYS A 235 17.28 4.71 -16.51
CA LYS A 235 16.36 5.45 -15.62
C LYS A 235 16.32 4.84 -14.22
N ALA A 236 16.39 3.52 -14.09
CA ALA A 236 16.51 2.83 -12.82
C ALA A 236 17.81 3.23 -12.10
N ARG A 237 18.95 3.18 -12.79
CA ARG A 237 20.27 3.59 -12.27
C ARG A 237 20.30 5.06 -11.85
N LYS A 238 19.78 5.98 -12.69
CA LYS A 238 19.69 7.43 -12.35
C LYS A 238 18.79 7.69 -11.15
N GLY A 239 17.68 6.98 -11.02
CA GLY A 239 16.77 7.08 -9.85
C GLY A 239 17.46 6.66 -8.56
N THR A 240 18.24 5.60 -8.60
CA THR A 240 19.05 5.11 -7.48
C THR A 240 20.19 6.09 -7.16
N GLN A 241 20.93 6.58 -8.15
CA GLN A 241 21.98 7.58 -7.96
C GLN A 241 21.47 8.88 -7.31
N ARG A 242 20.28 9.40 -7.71
CA ARG A 242 19.67 10.57 -7.07
C ARG A 242 19.32 10.32 -5.61
N LYS A 243 18.84 9.14 -5.25
CA LYS A 243 18.60 8.77 -3.85
C LYS A 243 19.90 8.80 -3.03
N TRP A 244 20.99 8.29 -3.59
CA TRP A 244 22.29 8.29 -2.94
C TRP A 244 22.89 9.69 -2.81
N ALA A 245 22.79 10.53 -3.85
CA ALA A 245 23.24 11.93 -3.79
C ALA A 245 22.51 12.71 -2.68
N ASN A 246 21.20 12.52 -2.54
CA ASN A 246 20.39 13.14 -1.49
C ASN A 246 20.71 12.61 -0.07
N LEU A 247 21.38 11.47 0.03
CA LEU A 247 21.85 10.87 1.29
C LEU A 247 23.31 11.25 1.63
N GLY A 248 23.96 12.14 0.84
CA GLY A 248 25.29 12.70 1.15
C GLY A 248 26.47 11.74 0.96
N LYS A 249 26.32 10.66 0.20
CA LYS A 249 27.43 9.74 -0.15
C LYS A 249 27.82 9.88 -1.61
N GLY A 250 29.14 10.11 -1.85
CA GLY A 250 29.76 10.10 -3.16
C GLY A 250 29.62 8.75 -3.87
N ARG A 251 29.97 8.72 -5.15
CA ARG A 251 29.87 7.61 -6.10
C ARG A 251 30.30 6.26 -5.52
N SER A 252 29.37 5.49 -4.99
CA SER A 252 29.51 4.05 -4.81
C SER A 252 28.79 3.37 -5.97
N THR A 253 29.52 2.57 -6.74
CA THR A 253 29.04 1.82 -7.90
C THR A 253 28.21 0.59 -7.49
N ASN A 254 28.09 0.28 -6.20
CA ASN A 254 27.28 -0.83 -5.69
C ASN A 254 25.91 -0.34 -5.29
N LEU A 255 24.93 -0.70 -6.08
CA LEU A 255 23.49 -0.43 -6.01
C LEU A 255 22.84 -1.25 -4.87
N ASN A 256 22.85 -0.75 -3.65
CA ASN A 256 22.57 -1.59 -2.49
C ASN A 256 21.25 -1.36 -1.77
N PHE A 257 20.21 -0.81 -2.42
CA PHE A 257 18.87 -1.22 -2.05
C PHE A 257 18.40 -2.42 -2.87
N GLY A 258 19.35 -3.21 -3.41
CA GLY A 258 19.10 -4.43 -4.15
C GLY A 258 17.93 -4.27 -5.14
N GLY A 259 17.90 -4.91 -6.14
CA GLY A 259 16.86 -4.96 -7.14
C GLY A 259 17.56 -5.46 -8.38
N GLN A 260 17.33 -6.70 -8.69
CA GLN A 260 17.70 -7.25 -10.00
C GLN A 260 17.03 -6.38 -11.06
N SER A 261 17.61 -6.33 -12.24
CA SER A 261 17.08 -5.51 -13.34
C SER A 261 15.59 -5.74 -13.58
N ASP A 262 15.11 -6.97 -13.40
CA ASP A 262 13.72 -7.37 -13.65
C ASP A 262 12.72 -6.88 -12.58
N GLU A 263 13.18 -6.65 -11.34
CA GLU A 263 12.36 -6.05 -10.27
C GLU A 263 12.15 -4.54 -10.47
N LEU A 264 13.06 -3.86 -11.15
CA LEU A 264 13.10 -2.40 -11.21
C LEU A 264 12.61 -1.83 -12.53
N TRP A 265 12.69 -2.55 -13.64
CA TRP A 265 12.34 -2.01 -14.94
C TRP A 265 11.66 -3.02 -15.87
N CYS A 266 10.82 -2.50 -16.75
CA CYS A 266 10.28 -3.24 -17.90
C CYS A 266 10.18 -2.33 -19.13
N PRO A 267 10.17 -2.89 -20.35
CA PRO A 267 9.98 -2.10 -21.57
C PRO A 267 8.69 -1.28 -21.51
N GLY A 268 8.84 0.06 -21.54
CA GLY A 268 7.73 1.00 -21.45
C GLY A 268 7.28 1.36 -20.05
N GLY A 269 7.92 0.79 -19.00
CA GLY A 269 7.72 1.14 -17.60
C GLY A 269 6.35 0.77 -17.04
N GLU A 270 6.08 1.32 -15.85
CA GLU A 270 4.87 1.04 -15.05
C GLU A 270 3.57 1.08 -15.86
N ILE A 271 3.38 2.12 -16.67
CA ILE A 271 2.12 2.29 -17.43
C ILE A 271 1.89 1.16 -18.44
N LYS A 272 2.93 0.72 -19.16
CA LYS A 272 2.80 -0.39 -20.11
C LYS A 272 2.64 -1.73 -19.40
N PHE A 273 3.26 -1.88 -18.24
CA PHE A 273 3.09 -3.07 -17.42
C PHE A 273 1.66 -3.21 -16.92
N ILE A 274 1.11 -2.15 -16.31
CA ILE A 274 -0.27 -2.15 -15.81
C ILE A 274 -1.29 -2.25 -16.97
N ALA A 275 -1.02 -1.60 -18.11
CA ALA A 275 -1.87 -1.76 -19.31
C ALA A 275 -1.98 -3.22 -19.75
N ARG A 276 -0.86 -3.96 -19.75
CA ARG A 276 -0.83 -5.41 -20.03
C ARG A 276 -1.56 -6.22 -18.97
N MET A 277 -1.44 -5.83 -17.68
CA MET A 277 -2.24 -6.45 -16.62
C MET A 277 -3.74 -6.31 -16.91
N VAL A 278 -4.19 -5.10 -17.26
CA VAL A 278 -5.60 -4.83 -17.59
C VAL A 278 -6.03 -5.64 -18.80
N GLU A 279 -5.23 -5.68 -19.87
CA GLU A 279 -5.51 -6.46 -21.07
C GLU A 279 -5.68 -7.95 -20.77
N GLN A 280 -4.72 -8.56 -20.06
CA GLN A 280 -4.79 -9.99 -19.74
C GLN A 280 -5.85 -10.31 -18.68
N SER A 281 -6.19 -9.37 -17.79
CA SER A 281 -7.18 -9.60 -16.74
C SER A 281 -8.58 -9.91 -17.27
N MET A 282 -8.90 -9.49 -18.50
CA MET A 282 -10.18 -9.80 -19.15
C MET A 282 -10.42 -11.31 -19.29
N GLU A 283 -9.36 -12.08 -19.56
CA GLU A 283 -9.43 -13.53 -19.74
C GLU A 283 -9.72 -14.27 -18.41
N PHE A 284 -9.42 -13.62 -17.30
CA PHE A 284 -9.57 -14.19 -15.96
C PHE A 284 -10.66 -13.49 -15.14
N ALA A 285 -11.56 -12.77 -15.83
CA ALA A 285 -12.65 -12.02 -15.22
C ALA A 285 -13.56 -12.90 -14.34
N ASP A 286 -13.69 -14.21 -14.64
CA ASP A 286 -14.52 -15.14 -13.87
C ASP A 286 -13.78 -15.82 -12.71
N GLN A 287 -12.46 -15.74 -12.71
CA GLN A 287 -11.59 -16.37 -11.70
C GLN A 287 -11.09 -15.38 -10.66
N CYS A 288 -11.16 -14.06 -10.92
CA CYS A 288 -10.68 -13.03 -10.02
C CYS A 288 -11.79 -12.02 -9.69
N LEU A 289 -11.91 -11.65 -8.41
CA LEU A 289 -12.84 -10.62 -7.97
C LEU A 289 -12.28 -9.22 -8.20
N TRP A 290 -11.11 -8.94 -7.64
CA TRP A 290 -10.42 -7.68 -7.79
C TRP A 290 -9.00 -7.88 -8.34
N PHE A 291 -8.65 -7.10 -9.34
CA PHE A 291 -7.28 -6.93 -9.81
C PHE A 291 -6.74 -5.62 -9.26
N THR A 292 -5.51 -5.63 -8.75
CA THR A 292 -4.92 -4.41 -8.17
C THR A 292 -3.44 -4.25 -8.55
N SER A 293 -3.00 -3.01 -8.63
CA SER A 293 -1.58 -2.68 -8.83
C SER A 293 -1.23 -1.36 -8.15
N LEU A 294 -0.07 -1.29 -7.51
CA LEU A 294 0.50 -0.02 -7.08
C LEU A 294 0.77 0.88 -8.29
N VAL A 295 0.59 2.19 -8.10
CA VAL A 295 0.89 3.22 -9.11
C VAL A 295 1.79 4.28 -8.49
N SER A 296 3.04 4.35 -8.96
CA SER A 296 4.05 5.26 -8.40
C SER A 296 3.83 6.71 -8.80
N LYS A 297 3.33 6.97 -10.01
CA LYS A 297 3.17 8.32 -10.58
C LYS A 297 1.70 8.67 -10.74
N LYS A 298 1.29 9.82 -10.16
CA LYS A 298 -0.07 10.34 -10.30
C LYS A 298 -0.47 10.54 -11.78
N ASP A 299 0.47 10.98 -12.60
CA ASP A 299 0.24 11.24 -14.02
C ASP A 299 -0.14 9.98 -14.83
N ASN A 300 0.20 8.79 -14.32
CA ASN A 300 -0.19 7.53 -14.93
C ASN A 300 -1.67 7.18 -14.72
N LEU A 301 -2.37 7.80 -13.75
CA LEU A 301 -3.76 7.47 -13.42
C LEU A 301 -4.72 7.78 -14.56
N GLN A 302 -4.61 8.95 -15.21
CA GLN A 302 -5.50 9.34 -16.29
C GLN A 302 -5.39 8.43 -17.51
N PRO A 303 -4.17 8.10 -18.02
CA PRO A 303 -4.03 7.10 -19.07
C PRO A 303 -4.56 5.72 -18.67
N LEU A 304 -4.29 5.25 -17.46
CA LEU A 304 -4.78 3.96 -16.96
C LEU A 304 -6.30 3.92 -16.87
N SER A 305 -6.96 5.00 -16.43
CA SER A 305 -8.42 5.10 -16.42
C SER A 305 -9.03 4.95 -17.83
N ARG A 306 -8.38 5.50 -18.85
CA ARG A 306 -8.82 5.33 -20.25
C ARG A 306 -8.67 3.88 -20.73
N ILE A 307 -7.57 3.22 -20.33
CA ILE A 307 -7.32 1.81 -20.65
C ILE A 307 -8.36 0.92 -20.00
N LEU A 308 -8.66 1.12 -18.71
CA LEU A 308 -9.69 0.38 -17.98
C LEU A 308 -11.08 0.51 -18.61
N LYS A 309 -11.47 1.74 -18.98
CA LYS A 309 -12.75 1.98 -19.67
C LYS A 309 -12.82 1.23 -21.00
N ARG A 310 -11.73 1.21 -21.80
CA ARG A 310 -11.67 0.48 -23.06
C ARG A 310 -11.71 -1.04 -22.86
N ALA A 311 -11.15 -1.54 -21.77
CA ALA A 311 -11.18 -2.95 -21.41
C ALA A 311 -12.55 -3.41 -20.87
N GLY A 312 -13.55 -2.52 -20.80
CA GLY A 312 -14.90 -2.88 -20.36
C GLY A 312 -15.00 -3.31 -18.90
N VAL A 313 -14.09 -2.81 -18.03
CA VAL A 313 -14.21 -3.11 -16.57
C VAL A 313 -15.53 -2.53 -16.05
N THR A 314 -16.18 -3.30 -15.17
CA THR A 314 -17.46 -2.90 -14.57
C THR A 314 -17.28 -1.78 -13.54
N ASP A 315 -16.18 -1.81 -12.80
CA ASP A 315 -15.86 -0.80 -11.79
C ASP A 315 -14.35 -0.71 -11.58
N TYR A 316 -13.85 0.48 -11.24
CA TYR A 316 -12.46 0.67 -10.83
C TYR A 316 -12.33 1.77 -9.79
N LYS A 317 -11.31 1.68 -8.97
CA LYS A 317 -11.01 2.61 -7.88
C LYS A 317 -9.55 3.01 -7.91
N VAL A 318 -9.29 4.24 -7.48
CA VAL A 318 -7.96 4.70 -7.11
C VAL A 318 -7.97 4.94 -5.62
N VAL A 319 -7.15 4.20 -4.89
CA VAL A 319 -7.04 4.31 -3.43
C VAL A 319 -5.71 4.96 -3.10
N GLU A 320 -5.76 6.09 -2.43
CA GLU A 320 -4.56 6.77 -1.92
C GLU A 320 -4.20 6.21 -0.55
N MET A 321 -2.94 5.84 -0.40
CA MET A 321 -2.34 5.35 0.83
C MET A 321 -1.37 6.43 1.33
N ALA A 322 -1.60 6.96 2.51
CA ALA A 322 -0.78 8.01 3.06
C ALA A 322 0.41 7.41 3.82
N GLN A 323 1.64 7.70 3.39
CA GLN A 323 2.88 7.25 4.04
C GLN A 323 3.77 8.48 4.32
N GLY A 324 3.68 9.05 5.51
CA GLY A 324 4.44 10.25 5.89
C GLY A 324 4.25 11.39 4.88
N GLN A 325 5.35 11.89 4.31
CA GLN A 325 5.32 12.93 3.26
C GLN A 325 5.09 12.35 1.84
N LYS A 326 5.07 11.03 1.67
CA LYS A 326 4.80 10.38 0.39
C LYS A 326 3.37 9.86 0.35
N THR A 327 2.64 10.24 -0.68
CA THR A 327 1.36 9.59 -1.03
C THR A 327 1.65 8.43 -1.97
N SER A 328 1.49 7.21 -1.46
CA SER A 328 1.42 5.99 -2.28
C SER A 328 -0.02 5.81 -2.76
N ARG A 329 -0.23 5.04 -3.80
CA ARG A 329 -1.58 4.70 -4.29
C ARG A 329 -1.59 3.39 -5.03
N PHE A 330 -2.77 2.79 -5.10
CA PHE A 330 -3.00 1.68 -6.02
C PHE A 330 -4.27 1.92 -6.83
N ILE A 331 -4.34 1.24 -7.96
CA ILE A 331 -5.54 1.14 -8.77
C ILE A 331 -6.11 -0.27 -8.62
N ALA A 332 -7.42 -0.36 -8.43
CA ALA A 332 -8.15 -1.62 -8.35
C ALA A 332 -9.23 -1.63 -9.42
N TRP A 333 -9.47 -2.79 -10.05
CA TRP A 333 -10.54 -2.94 -11.04
C TRP A 333 -11.19 -4.31 -10.95
N THR A 334 -12.43 -4.40 -11.43
CA THR A 334 -13.21 -5.63 -11.42
C THR A 334 -14.17 -5.69 -12.62
N TYR A 335 -14.45 -6.90 -13.07
CA TYR A 335 -15.48 -7.19 -14.08
C TYR A 335 -16.80 -7.63 -13.45
N LYS A 336 -16.87 -7.74 -12.11
CA LYS A 336 -18.07 -8.16 -11.38
C LYS A 336 -18.94 -6.97 -11.00
N LYS A 337 -20.24 -7.06 -11.29
CA LYS A 337 -21.24 -6.11 -10.80
C LYS A 337 -21.35 -6.17 -9.27
N LYS A 338 -21.79 -5.11 -8.63
CA LYS A 338 -21.83 -4.99 -7.16
C LYS A 338 -22.56 -6.18 -6.50
N ASN A 339 -23.68 -6.61 -7.06
CA ASN A 339 -24.45 -7.76 -6.55
C ASN A 339 -23.76 -9.12 -6.74
N GLN A 340 -22.81 -9.23 -7.68
CA GLN A 340 -22.02 -10.44 -7.91
C GLN A 340 -20.83 -10.56 -6.98
N ARG A 341 -20.34 -9.45 -6.41
CA ARG A 341 -19.13 -9.42 -5.59
C ARG A 341 -19.31 -10.18 -4.29
N SER A 342 -20.43 -9.99 -3.59
CA SER A 342 -20.73 -10.71 -2.34
C SER A 342 -20.94 -12.22 -2.56
N LEU A 343 -21.46 -12.61 -3.73
CA LEU A 343 -21.54 -14.03 -4.11
C LEU A 343 -20.15 -14.62 -4.38
N PHE A 344 -19.28 -13.84 -5.03
CA PHE A 344 -17.91 -14.27 -5.31
C PHE A 344 -17.10 -14.48 -4.02
N MET A 345 -17.29 -13.63 -2.99
CA MET A 345 -16.63 -13.77 -1.68
C MET A 345 -16.91 -15.10 -0.98
N LYS A 346 -18.00 -15.78 -1.35
CA LYS A 346 -18.38 -17.11 -0.83
C LYS A 346 -17.82 -18.29 -1.64
N ARG A 347 -17.06 -18.02 -2.71
CA ARG A 347 -16.40 -19.07 -3.50
C ARG A 347 -15.18 -19.60 -2.77
N ASN A 348 -15.02 -20.91 -2.74
CA ASN A 348 -13.88 -21.61 -2.14
C ASN A 348 -12.83 -21.99 -3.19
#